data_7d013590a7608d6628acce58c8e610a3
#
_entry.id   7d013590a7608d6628acce58c8e610a3
#
_cell.length_a   1.000
_cell.length_b   1.000
_cell.length_c   1.000
_cell.angle_alpha   90.00
_cell.angle_beta   90.00
_cell.angle_gamma   90.00
#
_symmetry.space_group_name_H-M   'P 1'
#
loop_
_entity.id
_entity.type
_entity.pdbx_description
1 polymer ?
#
loop_
_entity_poly.entity_id
_entity_poly.type
_entity_poly.pdbx_seq_one_letter_code
_entity_poly.pdbx_strand_id
1 'polypeptide(L)'
;SIIKAIKDTVVYLDEINTISEAVISEAVGIRLIEQILNNFYLYYRSMFQNPLHKKATMSMDELKKIQIGNEYDLQRMLYALLVPIFPLIRQEVESDNGYGGMRADLYLEEYDLIIETKCTRASMTEKKLLEELGADGFYYKAKTVFFFVYDKKSIIKNPDVFKAAFVREQEKNGKNIKVIVLQPVEL
;
A
#
# COMPACT_ATOMS: atom_id res chain seq x y z
N SER A 1 27.65 7.61 -38.66
CA SER A 1 28.57 6.46 -38.43
C SER A 1 28.07 5.65 -37.20
N ILE A 2 28.39 4.37 -37.14
CA ILE A 2 28.04 3.46 -36.03
C ILE A 2 28.51 4.02 -34.68
N ILE A 3 29.70 4.65 -34.65
CA ILE A 3 30.26 5.27 -33.44
C ILE A 3 29.38 6.42 -32.93
N LYS A 4 28.79 7.21 -33.84
CA LYS A 4 27.87 8.28 -33.44
C LYS A 4 26.59 7.70 -32.84
N ALA A 5 26.00 6.67 -33.49
CA ALA A 5 24.82 6.01 -32.96
C ALA A 5 25.03 5.38 -31.58
N ILE A 6 26.18 4.75 -31.34
CA ILE A 6 26.56 4.22 -30.04
C ILE A 6 26.67 5.34 -28.99
N LYS A 7 27.32 6.44 -29.28
CA LYS A 7 27.43 7.59 -28.39
C LYS A 7 26.08 8.20 -28.06
N ASP A 8 25.23 8.40 -29.06
CA ASP A 8 23.88 8.95 -28.88
C ASP A 8 23.03 8.01 -28.02
N THR A 9 23.18 6.68 -28.18
CA THR A 9 22.49 5.68 -27.34
C THR A 9 22.99 5.70 -25.90
N VAL A 10 24.31 5.83 -25.68
CA VAL A 10 24.88 5.91 -24.31
C VAL A 10 24.37 7.18 -23.62
N VAL A 11 24.39 8.33 -24.29
CA VAL A 11 23.85 9.59 -23.73
C VAL A 11 22.38 9.44 -23.37
N TYR A 12 21.58 8.83 -24.24
CA TYR A 12 20.16 8.58 -23.99
C TYR A 12 19.93 7.65 -22.81
N LEU A 13 20.74 6.59 -22.65
CA LEU A 13 20.68 5.70 -21.51
C LEU A 13 21.09 6.39 -20.20
N ASP A 14 22.11 7.27 -20.26
CA ASP A 14 22.53 8.07 -19.10
C ASP A 14 21.45 9.09 -18.71
N GLU A 15 20.78 9.71 -19.69
CA GLU A 15 19.63 10.60 -19.43
C GLU A 15 18.47 9.83 -18.81
N ILE A 16 18.13 8.63 -19.30
CA ILE A 16 17.10 7.77 -18.72
C ILE A 16 17.49 7.36 -17.29
N ASN A 17 18.75 6.97 -17.06
CA ASN A 17 19.23 6.65 -15.72
C ASN A 17 19.16 7.85 -14.80
N THR A 18 19.53 9.05 -15.25
CA THR A 18 19.43 10.29 -14.46
C THR A 18 17.98 10.65 -14.12
N ILE A 19 17.04 10.38 -15.03
CA ILE A 19 15.60 10.55 -14.78
C ILE A 19 15.10 9.47 -13.81
N SER A 20 15.58 8.23 -13.91
CA SER A 20 15.25 7.15 -12.96
C SER A 20 15.95 7.33 -11.60
N GLU A 21 17.07 8.05 -11.57
CA GLU A 21 17.84 8.42 -10.37
C GLU A 21 17.38 9.73 -9.71
N ALA A 22 16.30 10.33 -10.13
CA ALA A 22 15.57 11.28 -9.27
C ALA A 22 15.00 10.48 -8.08
N VAL A 23 15.90 9.90 -7.28
CA VAL A 23 15.61 9.11 -6.09
C VAL A 23 14.78 9.98 -5.17
N ILE A 24 13.50 9.66 -5.08
CA ILE A 24 12.64 10.25 -4.05
C ILE A 24 13.29 9.91 -2.71
N SER A 25 13.73 10.91 -1.96
CA SER A 25 14.39 10.64 -0.67
C SER A 25 13.48 9.80 0.23
N GLU A 26 14.07 8.94 1.08
CA GLU A 26 13.35 8.03 1.97
C GLU A 26 12.20 8.75 2.71
N ALA A 27 12.47 9.92 3.31
CA ALA A 27 11.47 10.67 4.05
C ALA A 27 10.33 11.20 3.17
N VAL A 28 10.60 11.58 1.92
CA VAL A 28 9.58 12.04 0.97
C VAL A 28 8.79 10.85 0.45
N GLY A 29 9.46 9.74 0.11
CA GLY A 29 8.82 8.51 -0.35
C GLY A 29 7.84 7.95 0.68
N ILE A 30 8.27 7.82 1.93
CA ILE A 30 7.42 7.34 3.03
C ILE A 30 6.19 8.25 3.22
N ARG A 31 6.36 9.58 3.20
CA ARG A 31 5.23 10.52 3.30
C ARG A 31 4.29 10.45 2.12
N LEU A 32 4.80 10.28 0.91
CA LEU A 32 3.98 10.15 -0.29
C LEU A 32 3.15 8.87 -0.24
N ILE A 33 3.74 7.75 0.17
CA ILE A 33 3.02 6.49 0.38
C ILE A 33 1.92 6.68 1.43
N GLU A 34 2.24 7.26 2.58
CA GLU A 34 1.27 7.53 3.63
C GLU A 34 0.10 8.39 3.13
N GLN A 35 0.38 9.42 2.33
CA GLN A 35 -0.64 10.28 1.73
C GLN A 35 -1.52 9.51 0.74
N ILE A 36 -0.93 8.64 -0.09
CA ILE A 36 -1.67 7.79 -1.03
C ILE A 36 -2.60 6.85 -0.27
N LEU A 37 -2.11 6.19 0.78
CA LEU A 37 -2.91 5.29 1.61
C LEU A 37 -4.07 6.01 2.28
N ASN A 38 -3.82 7.16 2.90
CA ASN A 38 -4.87 7.96 3.54
C ASN A 38 -5.92 8.49 2.56
N ASN A 39 -5.55 8.69 1.30
CA ASN A 39 -6.43 9.18 0.24
C ASN A 39 -6.92 8.09 -0.73
N PHE A 40 -6.67 6.81 -0.42
CA PHE A 40 -7.07 5.69 -1.28
C PHE A 40 -8.57 5.72 -1.62
N TYR A 41 -9.41 6.16 -0.70
CA TYR A 41 -10.85 6.30 -0.92
C TYR A 41 -11.19 7.27 -2.07
N LEU A 42 -10.39 8.33 -2.29
CA LEU A 42 -10.56 9.27 -3.40
C LEU A 42 -10.34 8.58 -4.74
N TYR A 43 -9.27 7.76 -4.82
CA TYR A 43 -9.01 6.95 -6.00
C TYR A 43 -10.16 5.99 -6.28
N TYR A 44 -10.55 5.20 -5.27
CA TYR A 44 -11.60 4.19 -5.41
C TYR A 44 -12.93 4.82 -5.84
N ARG A 45 -13.33 5.89 -5.18
CA ARG A 45 -14.53 6.65 -5.51
C ARG A 45 -14.47 7.24 -6.92
N SER A 46 -13.37 7.88 -7.27
CA SER A 46 -13.22 8.53 -8.58
C SER A 46 -13.25 7.53 -9.73
N MET A 47 -12.66 6.35 -9.53
CA MET A 47 -12.58 5.33 -10.58
C MET A 47 -13.87 4.51 -10.71
N PHE A 48 -14.50 4.12 -9.60
CA PHE A 48 -15.55 3.11 -9.62
C PHE A 48 -16.93 3.59 -9.19
N GLN A 49 -17.05 4.78 -8.59
CA GLN A 49 -18.32 5.26 -8.03
C GLN A 49 -18.81 6.58 -8.65
N ASN A 50 -17.91 7.44 -9.09
CA ASN A 50 -18.31 8.71 -9.69
C ASN A 50 -19.00 8.52 -11.04
N PRO A 51 -20.00 9.38 -11.38
CA PRO A 51 -20.68 9.33 -12.67
C PRO A 51 -19.70 9.43 -13.85
N LEU A 52 -19.92 8.62 -14.87
CA LEU A 52 -19.14 8.63 -16.09
C LEU A 52 -19.53 9.81 -16.99
N HIS A 53 -18.56 10.26 -17.79
CA HIS A 53 -18.84 11.22 -18.86
C HIS A 53 -19.82 10.62 -19.87
N LYS A 54 -20.74 11.45 -20.43
CA LYS A 54 -21.79 11.02 -21.37
C LYS A 54 -21.28 10.29 -22.63
N LYS A 55 -20.03 10.49 -23.01
CA LYS A 55 -19.38 9.84 -24.17
C LYS A 55 -18.46 8.69 -23.76
N ALA A 56 -18.44 8.28 -22.50
CA ALA A 56 -17.65 7.13 -22.06
C ALA A 56 -18.20 5.85 -22.68
N THR A 57 -17.28 4.95 -23.04
CA THR A 57 -17.64 3.61 -23.55
C THR A 57 -17.83 2.59 -22.41
N MET A 58 -17.20 2.84 -21.26
CA MET A 58 -17.45 2.05 -20.04
C MET A 58 -18.83 2.35 -19.48
N SER A 59 -19.45 1.36 -18.86
CA SER A 59 -20.73 1.52 -18.15
C SER A 59 -20.52 1.55 -16.63
N MET A 60 -21.39 2.25 -15.91
CA MET A 60 -21.38 2.22 -14.43
C MET A 60 -21.68 0.83 -13.88
N ASP A 61 -22.47 0.02 -14.57
CA ASP A 61 -22.79 -1.35 -14.14
C ASP A 61 -21.58 -2.28 -14.22
N GLU A 62 -20.66 -2.04 -15.15
CA GLU A 62 -19.38 -2.75 -15.23
C GLU A 62 -18.44 -2.31 -14.11
N LEU A 63 -18.31 -1.01 -13.87
CA LEU A 63 -17.45 -0.46 -12.83
C LEU A 63 -17.90 -0.86 -11.42
N LYS A 64 -19.21 -0.86 -11.15
CA LYS A 64 -19.77 -1.28 -9.86
C LYS A 64 -19.53 -2.76 -9.53
N LYS A 65 -19.20 -3.60 -10.51
CA LYS A 65 -18.80 -4.98 -10.26
C LYS A 65 -17.40 -5.09 -9.66
N ILE A 66 -16.57 -4.06 -9.83
CA ILE A 66 -15.21 -4.02 -9.28
C ILE A 66 -15.31 -3.56 -7.83
N GLN A 67 -15.23 -4.52 -6.91
CA GLN A 67 -15.38 -4.29 -5.48
C GLN A 67 -14.23 -4.95 -4.73
N ILE A 68 -13.85 -4.35 -3.60
CA ILE A 68 -12.91 -4.97 -2.67
C ILE A 68 -13.67 -6.04 -1.86
N GLY A 69 -13.54 -7.29 -2.28
CA GLY A 69 -14.17 -8.44 -1.63
C GLY A 69 -13.37 -8.94 -0.43
N ASN A 70 -12.04 -8.92 -0.55
CA ASN A 70 -11.09 -9.44 0.43
C ASN A 70 -9.75 -8.68 0.37
N GLU A 71 -8.76 -9.13 1.12
CA GLU A 71 -7.43 -8.50 1.18
C GLU A 71 -6.65 -8.57 -0.13
N TYR A 72 -6.82 -9.63 -0.94
CA TYR A 72 -6.13 -9.78 -2.23
C TYR A 72 -6.62 -8.76 -3.27
N ASP A 73 -7.91 -8.44 -3.25
CA ASP A 73 -8.45 -7.39 -4.11
C ASP A 73 -7.89 -6.01 -3.71
N LEU A 74 -7.82 -5.76 -2.39
CA LEU A 74 -7.25 -4.54 -1.84
C LEU A 74 -5.77 -4.41 -2.20
N GLN A 75 -4.99 -5.46 -1.99
CA GLN A 75 -3.57 -5.55 -2.35
C GLN A 75 -3.36 -5.26 -3.84
N ARG A 76 -4.15 -5.89 -4.71
CA ARG A 76 -4.07 -5.68 -6.16
C ARG A 76 -4.33 -4.24 -6.58
N MET A 77 -5.38 -3.62 -6.04
CA MET A 77 -5.72 -2.22 -6.36
C MET A 77 -4.64 -1.27 -5.83
N LEU A 78 -4.16 -1.51 -4.62
CA LEU A 78 -3.10 -0.71 -4.02
C LEU A 78 -1.79 -0.82 -4.79
N TYR A 79 -1.40 -2.03 -5.18
CA TYR A 79 -0.22 -2.24 -6.02
C TYR A 79 -0.34 -1.48 -7.35
N ALA A 80 -1.47 -1.59 -8.05
CA ALA A 80 -1.69 -0.90 -9.32
C ALA A 80 -1.64 0.62 -9.18
N LEU A 81 -2.03 1.17 -8.02
CA LEU A 81 -1.94 2.60 -7.72
C LEU A 81 -0.50 3.04 -7.41
N LEU A 82 0.29 2.20 -6.77
CA LEU A 82 1.64 2.54 -6.32
C LEU A 82 2.72 2.29 -7.38
N VAL A 83 2.60 1.23 -8.18
CA VAL A 83 3.66 0.82 -9.13
C VAL A 83 4.05 1.90 -10.15
N PRO A 84 3.18 2.79 -10.64
CA PRO A 84 3.60 3.87 -11.55
C PRO A 84 4.50 4.92 -10.88
N ILE A 85 4.45 5.03 -9.55
CA ILE A 85 5.23 6.00 -8.76
C ILE A 85 6.46 5.32 -8.16
N PHE A 86 6.33 4.06 -7.75
CA PHE A 86 7.35 3.24 -7.12
C PHE A 86 7.56 1.95 -7.93
N PRO A 87 8.26 2.02 -9.08
CA PRO A 87 8.34 0.89 -10.01
C PRO A 87 9.10 -0.33 -9.45
N LEU A 88 9.89 -0.15 -8.39
CA LEU A 88 10.64 -1.22 -7.72
C LEU A 88 9.84 -1.91 -6.60
N ILE A 89 8.57 -1.51 -6.37
CA ILE A 89 7.70 -2.18 -5.41
C ILE A 89 7.49 -3.65 -5.78
N ARG A 90 7.62 -4.53 -4.80
CA ARG A 90 7.45 -5.97 -4.97
C ARG A 90 6.25 -6.48 -4.20
N GLN A 91 5.53 -7.44 -4.78
CA GLN A 91 4.43 -8.14 -4.13
C GLN A 91 4.90 -9.46 -3.52
N GLU A 92 4.27 -9.84 -2.41
CA GLU A 92 4.36 -11.18 -1.82
C GLU A 92 5.80 -11.64 -1.55
N VAL A 93 6.59 -10.74 -0.96
CA VAL A 93 8.00 -11.00 -0.66
C VAL A 93 8.11 -11.88 0.58
N GLU A 94 8.64 -13.07 0.40
CA GLU A 94 8.95 -13.99 1.50
C GLU A 94 10.21 -13.53 2.24
N SER A 95 10.12 -13.47 3.56
CA SER A 95 11.24 -13.24 4.46
C SER A 95 11.40 -14.45 5.37
N ASP A 96 12.52 -15.17 5.24
CA ASP A 96 12.86 -16.27 6.15
C ASP A 96 13.43 -15.70 7.45
N ASN A 97 12.69 -15.88 8.53
CA ASN A 97 13.07 -15.45 9.88
C ASN A 97 13.58 -16.61 10.76
N GLY A 98 13.76 -17.82 10.19
CA GLY A 98 14.17 -19.01 10.94
C GLY A 98 13.04 -19.65 11.78
N TYR A 99 11.86 -19.04 11.84
CA TYR A 99 10.67 -19.55 12.55
C TYR A 99 9.46 -19.76 11.65
N GLY A 100 9.64 -19.66 10.34
CA GLY A 100 8.61 -19.72 9.32
C GLY A 100 8.69 -18.51 8.39
N GLY A 101 8.41 -18.71 7.12
CA GLY A 101 8.41 -17.63 6.15
C GLY A 101 7.28 -16.64 6.43
N MET A 102 7.62 -15.40 6.71
CA MET A 102 6.66 -14.30 6.68
C MET A 102 6.60 -13.75 5.26
N ARG A 103 5.40 -13.51 4.76
CA ARG A 103 5.16 -12.99 3.43
C ARG A 103 4.53 -11.61 3.56
N ALA A 104 5.29 -10.60 3.14
CA ALA A 104 4.80 -9.23 3.10
C ALA A 104 3.97 -9.01 1.83
N ASP A 105 2.81 -8.38 1.94
CA ASP A 105 1.95 -8.10 0.79
C ASP A 105 2.65 -7.21 -0.23
N LEU A 106 3.21 -6.07 0.21
CA LEU A 106 3.97 -5.15 -0.62
C LEU A 106 5.26 -4.74 0.10
N TYR A 107 6.38 -4.74 -0.61
CA TYR A 107 7.68 -4.34 -0.08
C TYR A 107 8.39 -3.35 -0.99
N LEU A 108 8.87 -2.26 -0.38
CA LEU A 108 9.70 -1.23 -1.00
C LEU A 108 11.09 -1.29 -0.35
N GLU A 109 12.02 -1.97 -1.00
CA GLU A 109 13.37 -2.23 -0.48
C GLU A 109 14.14 -0.94 -0.25
N GLU A 110 14.03 0.03 -1.17
CA GLU A 110 14.69 1.33 -1.12
C GLU A 110 14.32 2.18 0.11
N TYR A 111 13.17 1.91 0.73
CA TYR A 111 12.69 2.59 1.94
C TYR A 111 12.64 1.68 3.15
N ASP A 112 13.10 0.42 3.02
CA ASP A 112 12.93 -0.62 4.05
C ASP A 112 11.52 -0.59 4.66
N LEU A 113 10.51 -0.59 3.75
CA LEU A 113 9.10 -0.37 4.07
C LEU A 113 8.24 -1.53 3.58
N ILE A 114 7.40 -2.02 4.49
CA ILE A 114 6.35 -2.99 4.20
C ILE A 114 4.98 -2.31 4.26
N ILE A 115 4.10 -2.66 3.34
CA ILE A 115 2.67 -2.39 3.44
C ILE A 115 1.97 -3.74 3.54
N GLU A 116 1.30 -3.96 4.66
CA GLU A 116 0.45 -5.12 4.91
C GLU A 116 -1.00 -4.71 4.78
N THR A 117 -1.77 -5.43 3.98
CA THR A 117 -3.19 -5.16 3.76
C THR A 117 -4.05 -6.09 4.62
N LYS A 118 -5.13 -5.57 5.16
CA LYS A 118 -6.14 -6.38 5.88
C LYS A 118 -7.54 -5.96 5.46
N CYS A 119 -8.42 -6.95 5.34
CA CYS A 119 -9.83 -6.72 5.07
C CYS A 119 -10.68 -7.39 6.14
N THR A 120 -11.51 -6.61 6.86
CA THR A 120 -12.30 -7.16 7.95
C THR A 120 -13.41 -8.09 7.44
N ARG A 121 -13.66 -9.17 8.19
CA ARG A 121 -14.66 -10.22 7.90
C ARG A 121 -15.75 -10.22 8.96
N ALA A 122 -16.91 -10.72 8.63
CA ALA A 122 -18.06 -10.78 9.57
C ALA A 122 -17.77 -11.55 10.86
N SER A 123 -16.87 -12.55 10.80
CA SER A 123 -16.45 -13.35 11.97
C SER A 123 -15.29 -12.74 12.77
N MET A 124 -14.76 -11.58 12.34
CA MET A 124 -13.63 -10.92 12.97
C MET A 124 -14.10 -9.93 14.02
N THR A 125 -13.39 -9.86 15.14
CA THR A 125 -13.58 -8.82 16.17
C THR A 125 -12.43 -7.81 16.12
N GLU A 126 -12.66 -6.60 16.62
CA GLU A 126 -11.62 -5.56 16.74
C GLU A 126 -10.41 -6.09 17.52
N LYS A 127 -10.66 -6.82 18.63
CA LYS A 127 -9.60 -7.42 19.43
C LYS A 127 -8.74 -8.41 18.62
N LYS A 128 -9.38 -9.29 17.85
CA LYS A 128 -8.67 -10.26 17.01
C LYS A 128 -7.84 -9.58 15.93
N LEU A 129 -8.37 -8.53 15.32
CA LEU A 129 -7.62 -7.72 14.36
C LEU A 129 -6.37 -7.09 14.97
N LEU A 130 -6.50 -6.52 16.18
CA LEU A 130 -5.36 -5.97 16.95
C LEU A 130 -4.29 -7.03 17.21
N GLU A 131 -4.69 -8.25 17.60
CA GLU A 131 -3.78 -9.37 17.87
C GLU A 131 -3.04 -9.80 16.58
N GLU A 132 -3.74 -9.90 15.45
CA GLU A 132 -3.16 -10.25 14.16
C GLU A 132 -2.13 -9.19 13.72
N LEU A 133 -2.51 -7.90 13.72
CA LEU A 133 -1.60 -6.81 13.34
C LEU A 133 -0.39 -6.70 14.27
N GLY A 134 -0.59 -6.92 15.57
CA GLY A 134 0.49 -6.92 16.56
C GLY A 134 1.50 -8.03 16.31
N ALA A 135 1.01 -9.24 15.98
CA ALA A 135 1.86 -10.37 15.64
C ALA A 135 2.65 -10.10 14.36
N ASP A 136 1.98 -9.64 13.29
CA ASP A 136 2.62 -9.31 12.01
C ASP A 136 3.69 -8.22 12.19
N GLY A 137 3.38 -7.14 12.93
CA GLY A 137 4.32 -6.05 13.21
C GLY A 137 5.56 -6.47 14.00
N PHE A 138 5.42 -7.47 14.88
CA PHE A 138 6.55 -8.03 15.62
C PHE A 138 7.49 -8.82 14.71
N TYR A 139 6.95 -9.62 13.79
CA TYR A 139 7.73 -10.50 12.94
C TYR A 139 8.42 -9.79 11.77
N TYR A 140 7.84 -8.73 11.21
CA TYR A 140 8.48 -7.98 10.12
C TYR A 140 9.80 -7.32 10.58
N LYS A 141 10.86 -7.45 9.77
CA LYS A 141 12.18 -6.84 10.07
C LYS A 141 12.33 -5.42 9.53
N ALA A 142 11.46 -4.98 8.64
CA ALA A 142 11.52 -3.65 8.04
C ALA A 142 11.44 -2.53 9.09
N LYS A 143 12.12 -1.41 8.83
CA LYS A 143 12.10 -0.21 9.69
C LYS A 143 10.72 0.42 9.76
N THR A 144 10.01 0.41 8.62
CA THR A 144 8.67 1.01 8.51
C THR A 144 7.65 -0.05 8.09
N VAL A 145 6.55 -0.12 8.81
CA VAL A 145 5.42 -1.01 8.50
C VAL A 145 4.15 -0.19 8.46
N PHE A 146 3.47 -0.19 7.32
CA PHE A 146 2.13 0.34 7.18
C PHE A 146 1.12 -0.79 7.18
N PHE A 147 0.22 -0.79 8.16
CA PHE A 147 -0.97 -1.63 8.12
C PHE A 147 -2.10 -0.86 7.45
N PHE A 148 -2.50 -1.31 6.26
CA PHE A 148 -3.59 -0.73 5.50
C PHE A 148 -4.84 -1.60 5.67
N VAL A 149 -5.74 -1.16 6.54
CA VAL A 149 -6.92 -1.91 6.97
C VAL A 149 -8.16 -1.39 6.26
N TYR A 150 -8.79 -2.21 5.42
CA TYR A 150 -10.15 -1.96 4.95
C TYR A 150 -11.15 -2.55 5.93
N ASP A 151 -11.73 -1.69 6.75
CA ASP A 151 -12.76 -2.09 7.74
C ASP A 151 -14.14 -2.20 7.07
N LYS A 152 -14.24 -3.13 6.12
CA LYS A 152 -15.45 -3.41 5.33
C LYS A 152 -16.69 -3.70 6.19
N LYS A 153 -16.48 -4.24 7.39
CA LYS A 153 -17.56 -4.66 8.29
C LYS A 153 -17.79 -3.68 9.45
N SER A 154 -17.10 -2.54 9.43
CA SER A 154 -17.21 -1.49 10.46
C SER A 154 -17.07 -2.05 11.89
N ILE A 155 -16.10 -2.97 12.08
CA ILE A 155 -15.82 -3.58 13.39
C ILE A 155 -15.00 -2.66 14.28
N ILE A 156 -14.26 -1.70 13.69
CA ILE A 156 -13.47 -0.71 14.41
C ILE A 156 -14.38 0.43 14.83
N LYS A 157 -14.67 0.48 16.14
CA LYS A 157 -15.60 1.46 16.71
C LYS A 157 -15.03 2.87 16.73
N ASN A 158 -13.74 2.99 17.01
CA ASN A 158 -13.04 4.27 17.08
C ASN A 158 -11.66 4.14 16.40
N PRO A 159 -11.55 4.55 15.14
CA PRO A 159 -10.30 4.44 14.39
C PRO A 159 -9.10 5.15 15.04
N ASP A 160 -9.32 6.26 15.74
CA ASP A 160 -8.22 7.02 16.35
C ASP A 160 -7.68 6.30 17.59
N VAL A 161 -8.55 5.72 18.41
CA VAL A 161 -8.15 4.88 19.56
C VAL A 161 -7.46 3.61 19.06
N PHE A 162 -7.99 3.01 18.00
CA PHE A 162 -7.39 1.83 17.38
C PHE A 162 -5.95 2.12 16.89
N LYS A 163 -5.75 3.21 16.14
CA LYS A 163 -4.42 3.64 15.68
C LYS A 163 -3.47 3.96 16.83
N ALA A 164 -3.96 4.62 17.89
CA ALA A 164 -3.16 5.00 19.06
C ALA A 164 -2.58 3.79 19.82
N ALA A 165 -3.22 2.62 19.74
CA ALA A 165 -2.70 1.40 20.35
C ALA A 165 -1.33 1.01 19.77
N PHE A 166 -1.11 1.26 18.48
CA PHE A 166 0.14 0.93 17.78
C PHE A 166 1.25 1.97 18.01
N VAL A 167 0.92 3.22 18.28
CA VAL A 167 1.93 4.26 18.60
C VAL A 167 2.72 3.87 19.85
N ARG A 168 2.06 3.29 20.85
CA ARG A 168 2.72 2.83 22.08
C ARG A 168 3.67 1.64 21.85
N GLU A 169 3.37 0.80 20.87
CA GLU A 169 4.25 -0.31 20.50
C GLU A 169 5.50 0.17 19.73
N GLN A 170 5.39 1.26 18.96
CA GLN A 170 6.53 1.88 18.28
C GLN A 170 7.60 2.32 19.28
N GLU A 171 7.20 2.99 20.35
CA GLU A 171 8.11 3.49 21.38
C GLU A 171 8.94 2.38 22.03
N LYS A 172 8.41 1.15 22.10
CA LYS A 172 9.09 0.01 22.69
C LYS A 172 10.04 -0.71 21.75
N ASN A 173 9.72 -0.77 20.45
CA ASN A 173 10.39 -1.66 19.50
C ASN A 173 11.30 -0.94 18.50
N GLY A 174 11.34 0.40 18.50
CA GLY A 174 12.17 1.20 17.58
C GLY A 174 11.74 1.14 16.11
N LYS A 175 10.60 0.50 15.81
CA LYS A 175 10.03 0.42 14.46
C LYS A 175 8.99 1.52 14.24
N ASN A 176 8.96 2.05 13.02
CA ASN A 176 7.91 3.00 12.62
C ASN A 176 6.68 2.22 12.11
N ILE A 177 5.73 1.92 13.00
CA ILE A 177 4.48 1.24 12.64
C ILE A 177 3.37 2.27 12.52
N LYS A 178 2.65 2.28 11.39
CA LYS A 178 1.49 3.14 11.18
C LYS A 178 0.30 2.32 10.72
N VAL A 179 -0.87 2.64 11.27
CA VAL A 179 -2.12 2.00 10.88
C VAL A 179 -3.00 3.01 10.17
N ILE A 180 -3.40 2.69 8.96
CA ILE A 180 -4.35 3.47 8.16
C ILE A 180 -5.63 2.64 8.04
N VAL A 181 -6.74 3.21 8.46
CA VAL A 181 -8.06 2.56 8.44
C VAL A 181 -8.92 3.21 7.37
N LEU A 182 -9.32 2.41 6.39
CA LEU A 182 -10.33 2.76 5.41
C LEU A 182 -11.67 2.14 5.84
N GLN A 183 -12.66 2.97 6.12
CA GLN A 183 -14.04 2.52 6.38
C GLN A 183 -14.91 2.78 5.16
N PRO A 184 -15.97 1.98 4.93
CA PRO A 184 -16.94 2.26 3.87
C PRO A 184 -17.52 3.65 4.08
N VAL A 185 -17.43 4.49 3.05
CA VAL A 185 -18.16 5.75 3.02
C VAL A 185 -19.51 5.43 2.42
N GLU A 186 -20.56 5.41 3.23
CA GLU A 186 -21.94 5.42 2.74
C GLU A 186 -22.16 6.75 2.03
N LEU A 187 -22.53 6.68 0.76
CA LEU A 187 -22.90 7.82 -0.06
C LEU A 187 -24.41 7.95 -0.12
#